data_fed830fe2f69de32ba70ef0f855d76e4
#
_entry.id   fed830fe2f69de32ba70ef0f855d76e4
#
_cell.length_a   1.000
_cell.length_b   1.000
_cell.length_c   1.000
_cell.angle_alpha   90.00
_cell.angle_beta   90.00
_cell.angle_gamma   90.00
#
_symmetry.space_group_name_H-M   'P 1'
#
loop_
_entity.id
_entity.type
_entity.pdbx_description
1 polymer ?
#
loop_
_entity_poly.entity_id
_entity_poly.type
_entity_poly.pdbx_seq_one_letter_code
_entity_poly.pdbx_strand_id
1 'polypeptide(L)'
;MKIVTLSNFSSDFLSRFIGKRLQGEIIDSGYDQYAQLISVKDSQLYQSHHDAALLVLDFSKLLVSMNLEEIKVFLGQLAECYSRYSNGNILIISNAYLKRDVTVTKDAVIIARNKNFQESLNMFLAQLSQQNKGVCVFDILSVYEEHGYYNLTDHNISLFS
;
A
#
# COMPACT_ATOMS: atom_id res chain seq x y z
N MET A 1 1.54 20.37 1.19
CA MET A 1 2.19 19.05 1.21
C MET A 1 1.87 18.34 -0.10
N LYS A 2 2.89 17.84 -0.76
CA LYS A 2 2.80 17.15 -2.07
C LYS A 2 3.08 15.67 -1.85
N ILE A 3 2.11 14.81 -2.19
CA ILE A 3 2.19 13.37 -1.96
C ILE A 3 2.10 12.63 -3.29
N VAL A 4 3.05 11.74 -3.55
CA VAL A 4 3.00 10.82 -4.69
C VAL A 4 2.34 9.53 -4.24
N THR A 5 1.27 9.11 -4.92
CA THR A 5 0.60 7.83 -4.66
C THR A 5 1.17 6.74 -5.55
N LEU A 6 1.54 5.64 -4.94
CA LEU A 6 2.11 4.44 -5.54
C LEU A 6 1.20 3.25 -5.21
N SER A 7 0.78 2.48 -6.21
CA SER A 7 -0.15 1.36 -5.98
C SER A 7 0.00 0.24 -7.00
N ASN A 8 -0.49 -0.95 -6.65
CA ASN A 8 -0.61 -2.10 -7.54
C ASN A 8 -2.05 -2.34 -8.01
N PHE A 9 -2.92 -1.33 -7.86
CA PHE A 9 -4.31 -1.32 -8.33
C PHE A 9 -4.71 0.10 -8.71
N SER A 10 -5.86 0.27 -9.37
CA SER A 10 -6.40 1.61 -9.64
C SER A 10 -6.82 2.28 -8.34
N SER A 11 -6.13 3.36 -7.98
CA SER A 11 -6.31 4.06 -6.70
C SER A 11 -6.92 5.44 -6.83
N ASP A 12 -7.48 5.81 -7.97
CA ASP A 12 -7.98 7.16 -8.27
C ASP A 12 -8.96 7.70 -7.22
N PHE A 13 -9.94 6.87 -6.81
CA PHE A 13 -10.90 7.26 -5.78
C PHE A 13 -10.25 7.45 -4.42
N LEU A 14 -9.38 6.52 -4.03
CA LEU A 14 -8.65 6.58 -2.77
C LEU A 14 -7.72 7.80 -2.75
N SER A 15 -7.01 8.06 -3.85
CA SER A 15 -6.13 9.23 -4.00
C SER A 15 -6.89 10.54 -3.85
N ARG A 16 -8.05 10.67 -4.48
CA ARG A 16 -8.93 11.84 -4.33
C ARG A 16 -9.45 12.01 -2.91
N PHE A 17 -9.83 10.91 -2.27
CA PHE A 17 -10.30 10.93 -0.88
C PHE A 17 -9.20 11.38 0.08
N ILE A 18 -8.01 10.81 -0.03
CA ILE A 18 -6.85 11.17 0.79
C ILE A 18 -6.43 12.61 0.54
N GLY A 19 -6.39 13.06 -0.73
CA GLY A 19 -6.06 14.43 -1.09
C GLY A 19 -6.99 15.46 -0.45
N LYS A 20 -8.28 15.19 -0.42
CA LYS A 20 -9.27 16.05 0.27
C LYS A 20 -9.04 16.09 1.78
N ARG A 21 -8.75 14.95 2.41
CA ARG A 21 -8.51 14.86 3.86
C ARG A 21 -7.22 15.56 4.30
N LEU A 22 -6.15 15.38 3.53
CA LEU A 22 -4.84 15.93 3.86
C LEU A 22 -4.64 17.36 3.34
N GLN A 23 -5.61 17.91 2.61
CA GLN A 23 -5.51 19.22 1.95
C GLN A 23 -4.20 19.37 1.16
N GLY A 24 -3.79 18.28 0.52
CA GLY A 24 -2.53 18.16 -0.20
C GLY A 24 -2.73 17.92 -1.69
N GLU A 25 -1.69 18.20 -2.46
CA GLU A 25 -1.61 17.82 -3.87
C GLU A 25 -1.24 16.34 -3.95
N ILE A 26 -2.08 15.54 -4.59
CA ILE A 26 -1.83 14.11 -4.84
C ILE A 26 -1.43 13.93 -6.31
N ILE A 27 -0.30 13.28 -6.52
CA ILE A 27 0.19 12.90 -7.85
C ILE A 27 0.08 11.38 -7.95
N ASP A 28 -0.71 10.91 -8.91
CA ASP A 28 -0.78 9.48 -9.22
C ASP A 28 0.42 9.11 -10.11
N SER A 29 1.19 8.11 -9.68
CA SER A 29 2.36 7.62 -10.41
C SER A 29 2.03 6.58 -11.48
N GLY A 30 0.77 6.22 -11.65
CA GLY A 30 0.34 5.16 -12.56
C GLY A 30 0.28 3.77 -11.93
N TYR A 31 -0.36 2.87 -12.67
CA TYR A 31 -0.66 1.50 -12.23
C TYR A 31 0.60 0.62 -12.20
N ASP A 32 0.81 -0.09 -11.10
CA ASP A 32 1.78 -1.18 -10.90
C ASP A 32 3.26 -0.85 -11.21
N GLN A 33 3.63 0.44 -11.20
CA GLN A 33 5.00 0.88 -11.42
C GLN A 33 5.78 1.14 -10.11
N TYR A 34 5.11 1.00 -8.98
CA TYR A 34 5.63 1.38 -7.66
C TYR A 34 6.99 0.77 -7.31
N ALA A 35 7.17 -0.53 -7.60
CA ALA A 35 8.41 -1.23 -7.28
C ALA A 35 9.59 -0.68 -8.08
N GLN A 36 9.40 -0.46 -9.39
CA GLN A 36 10.43 0.13 -10.26
C GLN A 36 10.74 1.57 -9.86
N LEU A 37 9.69 2.38 -9.60
CA LEU A 37 9.85 3.78 -9.23
C LEU A 37 10.62 3.94 -7.92
N ILE A 38 10.38 3.08 -6.92
CA ILE A 38 11.08 3.11 -5.64
C ILE A 38 12.51 2.56 -5.75
N SER A 39 12.73 1.49 -6.53
CA SER A 39 14.02 0.79 -6.55
C SER A 39 15.08 1.43 -7.44
N VAL A 40 14.66 2.27 -8.41
CA VAL A 40 15.58 2.91 -9.36
C VAL A 40 15.91 4.32 -8.91
N LYS A 41 17.17 4.60 -8.59
CA LYS A 41 17.67 5.88 -8.08
C LYS A 41 17.28 7.08 -8.94
N ASP A 42 17.35 6.94 -10.27
CA ASP A 42 17.07 8.03 -11.22
C ASP A 42 15.63 7.97 -11.78
N SER A 43 14.71 7.33 -11.05
CA SER A 43 13.30 7.27 -11.45
C SER A 43 12.62 8.64 -11.38
N GLN A 44 11.50 8.76 -12.07
CA GLN A 44 10.70 10.00 -12.05
C GLN A 44 10.22 10.34 -10.62
N LEU A 45 10.08 9.35 -9.73
CA LEU A 45 9.74 9.56 -8.33
C LEU A 45 10.73 10.49 -7.65
N TYR A 46 12.04 10.24 -7.82
CA TYR A 46 13.08 11.03 -7.16
C TYR A 46 13.47 12.30 -7.90
N GLN A 47 13.10 12.42 -9.18
CA GLN A 47 13.28 13.63 -9.97
C GLN A 47 12.20 14.69 -9.70
N SER A 48 11.02 14.25 -9.23
CA SER A 48 9.92 15.15 -8.88
C SER A 48 10.02 15.61 -7.43
N HIS A 49 9.76 16.91 -7.19
CA HIS A 49 9.65 17.40 -5.83
C HIS A 49 8.37 16.87 -5.18
N HIS A 50 8.51 16.14 -4.07
CA HIS A 50 7.42 15.66 -3.23
C HIS A 50 7.87 15.63 -1.77
N ASP A 51 6.93 15.70 -0.84
CA ASP A 51 7.19 15.66 0.60
C ASP A 51 7.08 14.23 1.16
N ALA A 52 6.20 13.43 0.55
CA ALA A 52 5.99 12.05 0.93
C ALA A 52 5.55 11.19 -0.26
N ALA A 53 5.84 9.89 -0.18
CA ALA A 53 5.24 8.88 -1.05
C ALA A 53 4.27 8.01 -0.24
N LEU A 54 3.07 7.81 -0.76
CA LEU A 54 2.04 6.94 -0.17
C LEU A 54 1.96 5.65 -0.99
N LEU A 55 2.39 4.55 -0.40
CA LEU A 55 2.35 3.21 -0.98
C LEU A 55 1.10 2.48 -0.47
N VAL A 56 0.15 2.26 -1.37
CA VAL A 56 -1.09 1.51 -1.08
C VAL A 56 -1.10 0.23 -1.91
N LEU A 57 -1.10 -0.92 -1.24
CA LEU A 57 -0.98 -2.22 -1.88
C LEU A 57 -2.21 -3.09 -1.63
N ASP A 58 -2.69 -3.71 -2.70
CA ASP A 58 -3.55 -4.89 -2.60
C ASP A 58 -2.67 -6.12 -2.33
N PHE A 59 -2.60 -6.52 -1.09
CA PHE A 59 -1.78 -7.65 -0.65
C PHE A 59 -2.31 -8.99 -1.17
N SER A 60 -3.58 -9.07 -1.54
CA SER A 60 -4.13 -10.28 -2.18
C SER A 60 -3.45 -10.56 -3.51
N LYS A 61 -3.12 -9.51 -4.27
CA LYS A 61 -2.37 -9.65 -5.53
C LYS A 61 -0.93 -10.12 -5.30
N LEU A 62 -0.27 -9.62 -4.28
CA LEU A 62 1.09 -10.04 -3.94
C LEU A 62 1.13 -11.51 -3.50
N LEU A 63 0.12 -11.97 -2.75
CA LEU A 63 0.02 -13.36 -2.29
C LEU A 63 -0.23 -14.39 -3.42
N VAL A 64 -0.54 -13.94 -4.63
CA VAL A 64 -0.61 -14.83 -5.80
C VAL A 64 0.77 -15.31 -6.22
N SER A 65 1.79 -14.45 -6.12
CA SER A 65 3.15 -14.71 -6.62
C SER A 65 4.22 -14.83 -5.55
N MET A 66 3.95 -14.38 -4.32
CA MET A 66 4.87 -14.34 -3.20
C MET A 66 4.25 -14.98 -1.96
N ASN A 67 5.07 -15.64 -1.16
CA ASN A 67 4.66 -16.03 0.19
C ASN A 67 4.81 -14.87 1.19
N LEU A 68 4.34 -15.07 2.42
CA LEU A 68 4.35 -14.04 3.47
C LEU A 68 5.73 -13.48 3.77
N GLU A 69 6.75 -14.34 3.85
CA GLU A 69 8.12 -13.92 4.19
C GLU A 69 8.77 -13.18 3.01
N GLU A 70 8.49 -13.60 1.79
CA GLU A 70 8.93 -12.89 0.57
C GLU A 70 8.32 -11.48 0.49
N ILE A 71 7.05 -11.32 0.86
CA ILE A 71 6.40 -9.99 0.92
C ILE A 71 7.07 -9.10 1.98
N LYS A 72 7.37 -9.64 3.16
CA LYS A 72 8.07 -8.88 4.21
C LYS A 72 9.46 -8.41 3.75
N VAL A 73 10.23 -9.31 3.15
CA VAL A 73 11.55 -8.98 2.58
C VAL A 73 11.42 -7.90 1.50
N PHE A 74 10.47 -8.07 0.60
CA PHE A 74 10.20 -7.11 -0.47
C PHE A 74 9.84 -5.72 0.06
N LEU A 75 8.93 -5.60 1.03
CA LEU A 75 8.57 -4.34 1.66
C LEU A 75 9.75 -3.69 2.39
N GLY A 76 10.56 -4.48 3.08
CA GLY A 76 11.80 -4.01 3.71
C GLY A 76 12.78 -3.41 2.70
N GLN A 77 12.98 -4.08 1.56
CA GLN A 77 13.83 -3.60 0.46
C GLN A 77 13.29 -2.30 -0.14
N LEU A 78 11.98 -2.18 -0.37
CA LEU A 78 11.37 -0.93 -0.86
C LEU A 78 11.59 0.22 0.12
N ALA A 79 11.38 -0.02 1.41
CA ALA A 79 11.60 0.98 2.45
C ALA A 79 13.08 1.43 2.51
N GLU A 80 14.02 0.50 2.38
CA GLU A 80 15.44 0.80 2.34
C GLU A 80 15.83 1.62 1.10
N CYS A 81 15.36 1.23 -0.09
CA CYS A 81 15.61 1.98 -1.33
C CYS A 81 15.07 3.39 -1.24
N TYR A 82 13.82 3.54 -0.78
CA TYR A 82 13.20 4.85 -0.62
C TYR A 82 13.97 5.73 0.38
N SER A 83 14.31 5.20 1.54
CA SER A 83 15.11 5.92 2.55
C SER A 83 16.47 6.38 2.00
N ARG A 84 17.09 5.55 1.16
CA ARG A 84 18.40 5.85 0.54
C ARG A 84 18.33 6.94 -0.52
N TYR A 85 17.24 7.00 -1.32
CA TYR A 85 17.18 7.85 -2.51
C TYR A 85 16.29 9.09 -2.36
N SER A 86 15.43 9.16 -1.35
CA SER A 86 14.40 10.20 -1.21
C SER A 86 14.87 11.50 -0.52
N ASN A 87 16.16 11.61 -0.17
CA ASN A 87 16.70 12.79 0.52
C ASN A 87 15.96 13.16 1.83
N GLY A 88 15.44 12.16 2.54
CA GLY A 88 14.76 12.33 3.83
C GLY A 88 13.25 12.52 3.75
N ASN A 89 12.63 12.37 2.57
CA ASN A 89 11.17 12.34 2.45
C ASN A 89 10.58 11.09 3.13
N ILE A 90 9.32 11.15 3.50
CA ILE A 90 8.62 10.10 4.24
C ILE A 90 7.98 9.11 3.27
N LEU A 91 8.19 7.81 3.51
CA LEU A 91 7.42 6.73 2.89
C LEU A 91 6.27 6.34 3.83
N ILE A 92 5.05 6.52 3.36
CA ILE A 92 3.84 6.12 4.06
C ILE A 92 3.34 4.83 3.42
N ILE A 93 3.27 3.74 4.18
CA ILE A 93 2.79 2.44 3.69
C ILE A 93 1.43 2.17 4.32
N SER A 94 0.42 1.82 3.51
CA SER A 94 -0.87 1.38 4.06
C SER A 94 -0.71 0.06 4.80
N ASN A 95 -1.43 -0.12 5.91
CA ASN A 95 -1.52 -1.43 6.54
C ASN A 95 -2.23 -2.43 5.60
N ALA A 96 -2.00 -3.71 5.84
CA ALA A 96 -2.52 -4.77 4.99
C ALA A 96 -4.02 -4.96 5.22
N TYR A 97 -4.76 -4.95 4.13
CA TYR A 97 -6.14 -5.41 4.04
C TYR A 97 -6.22 -6.55 3.02
N LEU A 98 -6.69 -7.70 3.47
CA LEU A 98 -7.00 -8.82 2.58
C LEU A 98 -8.51 -8.84 2.36
N LYS A 99 -8.92 -8.55 1.12
CA LYS A 99 -10.32 -8.62 0.72
C LYS A 99 -10.89 -10.00 1.09
N ARG A 100 -11.97 -10.00 1.83
CA ARG A 100 -12.73 -11.20 2.12
C ARG A 100 -13.89 -11.23 1.16
N ASP A 101 -13.88 -12.18 0.24
CA ASP A 101 -15.12 -12.52 -0.44
C ASP A 101 -16.06 -13.08 0.61
N VAL A 102 -17.24 -12.48 0.74
CA VAL A 102 -18.31 -12.97 1.61
C VAL A 102 -18.87 -14.24 0.95
N THR A 103 -18.07 -15.28 0.94
CA THR A 103 -18.50 -16.59 0.51
C THR A 103 -18.78 -17.43 1.73
N VAL A 104 -19.94 -18.06 1.76
CA VAL A 104 -20.21 -19.13 2.69
C VAL A 104 -19.27 -20.27 2.30
N THR A 105 -18.09 -20.30 2.89
CA THR A 105 -17.14 -21.39 2.69
C THR A 105 -17.24 -22.38 3.83
N LYS A 106 -17.21 -23.66 3.49
CA LYS A 106 -17.06 -24.74 4.47
C LYS A 106 -15.63 -24.81 5.02
N ASP A 107 -14.69 -24.08 4.41
CA ASP A 107 -13.29 -24.15 4.79
C ASP A 107 -12.91 -22.95 5.69
N ALA A 108 -13.19 -23.10 6.99
CA ALA A 108 -12.79 -22.15 8.01
C ALA A 108 -11.27 -21.95 8.10
N VAL A 109 -10.45 -22.88 7.58
CA VAL A 109 -8.99 -22.81 7.57
C VAL A 109 -8.53 -21.68 6.65
N ILE A 110 -9.17 -21.49 5.49
CA ILE A 110 -8.84 -20.39 4.57
C ILE A 110 -9.08 -19.05 5.24
N ILE A 111 -10.20 -18.88 5.93
CA ILE A 111 -10.54 -17.65 6.66
C ILE A 111 -9.51 -17.35 7.74
N ALA A 112 -9.16 -18.35 8.56
CA ALA A 112 -8.16 -18.21 9.61
C ALA A 112 -6.77 -17.87 9.04
N ARG A 113 -6.36 -18.52 7.95
CA ARG A 113 -5.08 -18.26 7.27
C ARG A 113 -4.99 -16.82 6.78
N ASN A 114 -6.01 -16.30 6.11
CA ASN A 114 -6.01 -14.93 5.60
C ASN A 114 -5.97 -13.91 6.74
N LYS A 115 -6.68 -14.17 7.84
CA LYS A 115 -6.62 -13.33 9.04
C LYS A 115 -5.21 -13.32 9.62
N ASN A 116 -4.58 -14.47 9.77
CA ASN A 116 -3.21 -14.59 10.30
C ASN A 116 -2.19 -13.89 9.39
N PHE A 117 -2.36 -13.97 8.08
CA PHE A 117 -1.50 -13.26 7.12
C PHE A 117 -1.62 -11.74 7.29
N GLN A 118 -2.84 -11.22 7.36
CA GLN A 118 -3.10 -9.80 7.55
C GLN A 118 -2.49 -9.29 8.87
N GLU A 119 -2.71 -10.00 9.97
CA GLU A 119 -2.17 -9.65 11.28
C GLU A 119 -0.62 -9.68 11.28
N SER A 120 -0.02 -10.71 10.68
CA SER A 120 1.43 -10.84 10.60
C SER A 120 2.07 -9.73 9.75
N LEU A 121 1.45 -9.35 8.63
CA LEU A 121 1.90 -8.23 7.80
C LEU A 121 1.79 -6.91 8.54
N ASN A 122 0.70 -6.68 9.26
CA ASN A 122 0.49 -5.44 10.00
C ASN A 122 1.46 -5.32 11.19
N MET A 123 1.77 -6.41 11.87
CA MET A 123 2.83 -6.43 12.89
C MET A 123 4.21 -6.11 12.29
N PHE A 124 4.52 -6.70 11.15
CA PHE A 124 5.79 -6.41 10.45
C PHE A 124 5.88 -4.94 10.04
N LEU A 125 4.82 -4.35 9.46
CA LEU A 125 4.79 -2.94 9.08
C LEU A 125 4.97 -2.01 10.28
N ALA A 126 4.34 -2.34 11.42
CA ALA A 126 4.55 -1.60 12.66
C ALA A 126 6.01 -1.65 13.13
N GLN A 127 6.64 -2.83 13.08
CA GLN A 127 8.08 -2.97 13.40
C GLN A 127 8.95 -2.20 12.42
N LEU A 128 8.66 -2.28 11.11
CA LEU A 128 9.40 -1.56 10.08
C LEU A 128 9.38 -0.04 10.31
N SER A 129 8.22 0.51 10.68
CA SER A 129 8.08 1.94 10.99
C SER A 129 8.81 2.36 12.26
N GLN A 130 8.88 1.50 13.27
CA GLN A 130 9.66 1.75 14.49
C GLN A 130 11.18 1.74 14.23
N GLN A 131 11.64 0.91 13.33
CA GLN A 131 13.06 0.76 12.98
C GLN A 131 13.54 1.84 11.99
N ASN A 132 12.64 2.43 11.21
CA ASN A 132 12.95 3.40 10.15
C ASN A 132 12.19 4.71 10.36
N LYS A 133 12.91 5.76 10.77
CA LYS A 133 12.32 7.10 11.01
C LYS A 133 11.63 7.72 9.79
N GLY A 134 12.03 7.32 8.58
CA GLY A 134 11.43 7.78 7.33
C GLY A 134 10.23 6.95 6.86
N VAL A 135 9.78 5.98 7.65
CA VAL A 135 8.64 5.10 7.31
C VAL A 135 7.51 5.30 8.30
N CYS A 136 6.31 5.58 7.79
CA CYS A 136 5.08 5.67 8.57
C CYS A 136 4.07 4.63 8.06
N VAL A 137 3.17 4.19 8.94
CA VAL A 137 2.05 3.32 8.55
C VAL A 137 0.77 4.14 8.49
N PHE A 138 0.02 3.99 7.40
CA PHE A 138 -1.31 4.56 7.23
C PHE A 138 -2.37 3.49 7.51
N ASP A 139 -3.27 3.78 8.44
CA ASP A 139 -4.36 2.87 8.80
C ASP A 139 -5.51 2.94 7.79
N ILE A 140 -5.34 2.22 6.67
CA ILE A 140 -6.38 2.12 5.65
C ILE A 140 -7.58 1.29 6.12
N LEU A 141 -7.39 0.39 7.11
CA LEU A 141 -8.49 -0.40 7.65
C LEU A 141 -9.55 0.48 8.31
N SER A 142 -9.14 1.46 9.13
CA SER A 142 -10.05 2.44 9.72
C SER A 142 -10.81 3.24 8.64
N VAL A 143 -10.15 3.58 7.53
CA VAL A 143 -10.80 4.28 6.42
C VAL A 143 -11.84 3.40 5.74
N TYR A 144 -11.55 2.12 5.53
CA TYR A 144 -12.49 1.16 4.95
C TYR A 144 -13.68 0.86 5.89
N GLU A 145 -13.45 0.83 7.19
CA GLU A 145 -14.51 0.66 8.19
C GLU A 145 -15.46 1.85 8.22
N GLU A 146 -14.93 3.08 8.17
CA GLU A 146 -15.72 4.31 8.21
C GLU A 146 -16.53 4.53 6.92
N HIS A 147 -15.94 4.27 5.76
CA HIS A 147 -16.52 4.67 4.46
C HIS A 147 -16.99 3.51 3.60
N GLY A 148 -16.69 2.29 3.99
CA GLY A 148 -16.93 1.07 3.20
C GLY A 148 -15.89 0.86 2.11
N TYR A 149 -15.34 -0.33 2.05
CA TYR A 149 -14.33 -0.72 1.05
C TYR A 149 -14.78 -0.45 -0.38
N TYR A 150 -16.03 -0.81 -0.70
CA TYR A 150 -16.58 -0.67 -2.05
C TYR A 150 -16.78 0.77 -2.53
N ASN A 151 -16.88 1.71 -1.61
CA ASN A 151 -17.02 3.13 -1.95
C ASN A 151 -15.68 3.81 -2.27
N LEU A 152 -14.56 3.20 -1.88
CA LEU A 152 -13.22 3.74 -2.03
C LEU A 152 -12.37 3.01 -3.08
N THR A 153 -12.83 1.87 -3.56
CA THR A 153 -12.17 1.07 -4.60
C THR A 153 -13.09 0.94 -5.80
N ASP A 154 -12.53 1.15 -6.99
CA ASP A 154 -13.29 1.00 -8.24
C ASP A 154 -13.41 -0.48 -8.60
N HIS A 155 -14.50 -1.13 -8.16
CA HIS A 155 -14.79 -2.52 -8.45
C HIS A 155 -15.24 -2.79 -9.87
N ASN A 156 -15.67 -1.76 -10.60
CA ASN A 156 -16.16 -1.93 -11.97
C ASN A 156 -15.02 -2.29 -12.95
N ILE A 157 -13.78 -1.94 -12.61
CA ILE A 157 -12.61 -2.28 -13.43
C ILE A 157 -12.10 -3.70 -13.14
N SER A 158 -12.28 -4.24 -11.94
CA SER A 158 -11.80 -5.58 -11.58
C SER A 158 -12.68 -6.72 -12.11
N LEU A 159 -13.87 -6.43 -12.62
CA LEU A 159 -14.76 -7.42 -13.25
C LEU A 159 -14.37 -7.77 -14.70
N PHE A 160 -13.42 -7.03 -15.29
CA PHE A 160 -12.97 -7.19 -16.67
C PHE A 160 -11.46 -7.46 -16.82
N SER A 161 -10.78 -7.75 -15.72
CA SER A 161 -9.33 -8.07 -15.72
C SER A 161 -9.08 -9.51 -15.28
#